data_f01742718fe83e9e127c6c7d21a49234
#
_entry.id   f01742718fe83e9e127c6c7d21a49234
#
_cell.length_a   1.000
_cell.length_b   1.000
_cell.length_c   1.000
_cell.angle_alpha   90.00
_cell.angle_beta   90.00
_cell.angle_gamma   90.00
#
_symmetry.space_group_name_H-M   'P 1'
#
loop_
_entity.id
_entity.type
_entity.pdbx_description
1 polymer ?
#
loop_
_entity_poly.entity_id
_entity_poly.type
_entity_poly.pdbx_seq_one_letter_code
_entity_poly.pdbx_strand_id
1 'polypeptide(L)'
;MGDRPRLLRPLPAGLAVAWALGLALQAQQSAAPPANAKIWVGRAAEIEQFIRTTPIVKMEDLSVGVTHPKKATLPPGGPVQYLAWKAIPPARYSGYWESYLSEIAAYELDKLLQLNMVPPTVEREYKNDKGAAVMWASPTRSFKEFGGKGAPDAPPIYAAAWAKQIAQAKMFDNLINNLDPNLGNWLVDPSWNLILIDHTRAFTGGTTMIHQMTHIDPDLWARMRALDEPTIQSTLGKWLVRGGAKTLIQRRDKMQQIIDALVKAQGADNVFIRSHE
;
A
#
# COMPACT_ATOMS: atom_id res chain seq x y z
N MET A 1 1.30 -48.75 86.65
CA MET A 1 2.27 -47.83 85.98
C MET A 1 1.96 -47.89 84.54
N GLY A 2 1.22 -46.88 84.02
CA GLY A 2 0.64 -46.93 82.70
C GLY A 2 1.22 -45.79 81.87
N ASP A 3 1.82 -46.16 80.74
CA ASP A 3 2.28 -45.21 79.75
C ASP A 3 1.09 -44.82 78.89
N ARG A 4 0.90 -43.49 78.69
CA ARG A 4 -0.10 -42.93 77.82
C ARG A 4 0.55 -42.50 76.48
N PRO A 5 0.01 -42.89 75.33
CA PRO A 5 0.54 -42.49 74.06
C PRO A 5 0.20 -40.97 73.76
N ARG A 6 1.20 -40.25 73.29
CA ARG A 6 1.07 -38.84 72.81
C ARG A 6 0.32 -38.82 71.47
N LEU A 7 -0.78 -38.10 71.43
CA LEU A 7 -1.52 -37.73 70.22
C LEU A 7 -0.75 -36.69 69.41
N LEU A 8 -0.41 -37.02 68.17
CA LEU A 8 0.10 -36.11 67.20
C LEU A 8 -1.05 -35.25 66.65
N ARG A 9 -0.92 -33.94 66.71
CA ARG A 9 -1.81 -32.97 66.11
C ARG A 9 -1.59 -32.92 64.64
N PRO A 10 -2.62 -32.86 63.75
CA PRO A 10 -2.45 -32.60 62.33
C PRO A 10 -2.12 -31.15 62.08
N LEU A 11 -1.14 -30.85 61.21
CA LEU A 11 -0.82 -29.53 60.65
C LEU A 11 -1.90 -29.10 59.66
N PRO A 12 -2.24 -27.82 59.56
CA PRO A 12 -3.27 -27.33 58.64
C PRO A 12 -2.77 -27.41 57.19
N ALA A 13 -3.51 -28.11 56.35
CA ALA A 13 -3.40 -28.07 54.91
C ALA A 13 -3.98 -26.72 54.39
N GLY A 14 -3.10 -25.75 54.21
CA GLY A 14 -3.58 -24.42 53.84
C GLY A 14 -2.58 -23.51 53.12
N LEU A 15 -1.51 -24.04 52.49
CA LEU A 15 -0.48 -23.19 51.89
C LEU A 15 0.06 -23.69 50.53
N ALA A 16 -0.63 -24.57 49.83
CA ALA A 16 -0.17 -25.12 48.55
C ALA A 16 -0.95 -24.65 47.31
N VAL A 17 -1.99 -23.83 47.45
CA VAL A 17 -2.84 -23.39 46.32
C VAL A 17 -2.48 -22.00 45.79
N ALA A 18 -1.72 -21.20 46.54
CA ALA A 18 -1.41 -19.81 46.15
C ALA A 18 -0.27 -19.64 45.12
N TRP A 19 0.51 -20.69 44.82
CA TRP A 19 1.66 -20.62 43.90
C TRP A 19 1.36 -21.10 42.47
N ALA A 20 0.26 -21.77 42.22
CA ALA A 20 -0.11 -22.25 40.90
C ALA A 20 -0.89 -21.21 40.03
N LEU A 21 -1.46 -20.17 40.66
CA LEU A 21 -2.20 -19.10 39.95
C LEU A 21 -1.31 -17.92 39.53
N GLY A 22 -0.10 -17.80 40.05
CA GLY A 22 0.86 -16.74 39.71
C GLY A 22 1.64 -16.99 38.42
N LEU A 23 1.74 -18.24 37.97
CA LEU A 23 2.52 -18.61 36.75
C LEU A 23 1.71 -18.61 35.47
N ALA A 24 0.39 -18.52 35.53
CA ALA A 24 -0.47 -18.50 34.35
C ALA A 24 -0.74 -17.07 33.81
N LEU A 25 -0.40 -16.02 34.55
CA LEU A 25 -0.58 -14.62 34.11
C LEU A 25 0.63 -13.99 33.42
N GLN A 26 1.76 -14.71 33.30
CA GLN A 26 2.98 -14.17 32.67
C GLN A 26 3.21 -14.59 31.22
N ALA A 27 2.30 -15.33 30.60
CA ALA A 27 2.47 -15.87 29.24
C ALA A 27 1.64 -15.16 28.17
N GLN A 28 1.05 -14.00 28.44
CA GLN A 28 0.45 -13.12 27.43
C GLN A 28 1.17 -11.77 27.38
N GLN A 29 2.48 -11.78 27.20
CA GLN A 29 3.09 -10.66 26.49
C GLN A 29 2.57 -10.76 25.06
N SER A 30 1.51 -10.01 24.77
CA SER A 30 1.06 -9.80 23.39
C SER A 30 2.28 -9.30 22.62
N ALA A 31 2.75 -10.09 21.66
CA ALA A 31 3.77 -9.63 20.73
C ALA A 31 3.30 -8.26 20.21
N ALA A 32 4.20 -7.28 20.22
CA ALA A 32 3.89 -5.98 19.64
C ALA A 32 3.32 -6.20 18.24
N PRO A 33 2.26 -5.48 17.85
CA PRO A 33 1.72 -5.63 16.51
C PRO A 33 2.84 -5.47 15.49
N PRO A 34 2.84 -6.26 14.41
CA PRO A 34 3.88 -6.17 13.40
C PRO A 34 3.98 -4.75 12.85
N ALA A 35 5.19 -4.33 12.52
CA ALA A 35 5.44 -2.98 12.05
C ALA A 35 4.62 -2.67 10.78
N ASN A 36 3.92 -1.54 10.78
CA ASN A 36 3.10 -1.06 9.67
C ASN A 36 3.84 0.05 8.94
N ALA A 37 4.13 -0.16 7.67
CA ALA A 37 4.79 0.86 6.85
C ALA A 37 3.83 1.93 6.32
N LYS A 38 2.51 1.72 6.39
CA LYS A 38 1.49 2.70 5.97
C LYS A 38 1.22 3.77 7.05
N ILE A 39 2.27 4.42 7.52
CA ILE A 39 2.19 5.43 8.59
C ILE A 39 1.38 6.69 8.20
N TRP A 40 1.07 6.84 6.92
CA TRP A 40 0.31 7.98 6.40
C TRP A 40 -1.21 7.82 6.52
N VAL A 41 -1.72 6.63 6.79
CA VAL A 41 -3.16 6.41 6.91
C VAL A 41 -3.71 7.23 8.08
N GLY A 42 -4.67 8.12 7.80
CA GLY A 42 -5.20 9.09 8.76
C GLY A 42 -4.30 10.31 9.02
N ARG A 43 -3.08 10.37 8.44
CA ARG A 43 -2.11 11.45 8.65
C ARG A 43 -1.53 12.00 7.33
N ALA A 44 -2.18 11.76 6.21
CA ALA A 44 -1.65 12.08 4.87
C ALA A 44 -1.25 13.56 4.74
N ALA A 45 -2.10 14.49 5.17
CA ALA A 45 -1.82 15.93 5.08
C ALA A 45 -0.58 16.35 5.91
N GLU A 46 -0.42 15.77 7.10
CA GLU A 46 0.77 16.00 7.94
C GLU A 46 2.05 15.51 7.25
N ILE A 47 2.01 14.30 6.71
CA ILE A 47 3.15 13.70 6.01
C ILE A 47 3.48 14.49 4.73
N GLU A 48 2.47 14.86 3.94
CA GLU A 48 2.67 15.70 2.75
C GLU A 48 3.34 17.03 3.10
N GLN A 49 2.85 17.73 4.14
CA GLN A 49 3.41 18.98 4.57
C GLN A 49 4.87 18.80 5.03
N PHE A 50 5.14 17.75 5.80
CA PHE A 50 6.49 17.43 6.26
C PHE A 50 7.43 17.17 5.07
N ILE A 51 7.04 16.33 4.11
CA ILE A 51 7.83 16.05 2.91
C ILE A 51 8.06 17.32 2.09
N ARG A 52 7.06 18.19 2.00
CA ARG A 52 7.13 19.42 1.19
C ARG A 52 8.11 20.45 1.74
N THR A 53 8.19 20.57 3.07
CA THR A 53 8.91 21.69 3.73
C THR A 53 10.24 21.31 4.37
N THR A 54 10.42 20.04 4.77
CA THR A 54 11.64 19.61 5.48
C THR A 54 12.85 19.61 4.54
N PRO A 55 13.99 20.23 4.91
CA PRO A 55 15.19 20.24 4.09
C PRO A 55 15.72 18.84 3.78
N ILE A 56 16.17 18.62 2.53
CA ILE A 56 16.91 17.41 2.16
C ILE A 56 18.36 17.60 2.61
N VAL A 57 18.86 16.73 3.49
CA VAL A 57 20.23 16.82 4.01
C VAL A 57 21.24 16.01 3.20
N LYS A 58 20.78 14.98 2.50
CA LYS A 58 21.62 14.14 1.64
C LYS A 58 20.81 13.62 0.45
N MET A 59 21.47 13.48 -0.70
CA MET A 59 20.90 12.87 -1.90
C MET A 59 21.90 11.84 -2.45
N GLU A 60 21.43 10.61 -2.67
CA GLU A 60 22.25 9.48 -3.12
C GLU A 60 21.61 8.83 -4.34
N ASP A 61 22.42 8.47 -5.32
CA ASP A 61 21.94 7.70 -6.47
C ASP A 61 21.60 6.27 -6.03
N LEU A 62 20.46 5.76 -6.51
CA LEU A 62 20.12 4.35 -6.33
C LEU A 62 20.68 3.54 -7.49
N SER A 63 21.35 2.43 -7.18
CA SER A 63 21.91 1.51 -8.18
C SER A 63 20.83 0.68 -8.90
N VAL A 64 19.57 0.80 -8.51
CA VAL A 64 18.42 0.06 -9.06
C VAL A 64 17.37 1.02 -9.62
N GLY A 65 16.75 0.63 -10.74
CA GLY A 65 15.71 1.41 -11.40
C GLY A 65 16.19 2.06 -12.70
N VAL A 66 15.41 1.90 -13.76
CA VAL A 66 15.71 2.41 -15.13
C VAL A 66 15.60 3.94 -15.16
N THR A 67 14.83 4.49 -14.23
CA THR A 67 14.52 5.92 -14.15
C THR A 67 15.52 6.72 -13.29
N HIS A 68 16.63 6.09 -12.88
CA HIS A 68 17.67 6.70 -12.04
C HIS A 68 17.10 7.43 -10.80
N PRO A 69 16.23 6.79 -10.00
CA PRO A 69 15.71 7.42 -8.81
C PRO A 69 16.85 7.67 -7.81
N LYS A 70 16.69 8.71 -6.99
CA LYS A 70 17.65 9.02 -5.92
C LYS A 70 16.99 8.82 -4.57
N LYS A 71 17.79 8.44 -3.57
CA LYS A 71 17.37 8.41 -2.17
C LYS A 71 17.71 9.74 -1.53
N ALA A 72 16.68 10.47 -1.11
CA ALA A 72 16.83 11.68 -0.32
C ALA A 72 16.71 11.34 1.17
N THR A 73 17.63 11.86 1.98
CA THR A 73 17.59 11.75 3.44
C THR A 73 17.12 13.08 4.03
N LEU A 74 16.17 13.00 4.96
CA LEU A 74 15.67 14.12 5.76
C LEU A 74 16.32 14.13 7.14
N PRO A 75 16.29 15.24 7.90
CA PRO A 75 16.79 15.30 9.27
C PRO A 75 16.14 14.24 10.16
N PRO A 76 16.85 13.69 11.14
CA PRO A 76 16.31 12.71 12.08
C PRO A 76 15.22 13.32 12.97
N GLY A 77 14.35 12.44 13.53
CA GLY A 77 13.31 12.82 14.50
C GLY A 77 11.97 13.20 13.88
N GLY A 78 11.85 13.26 12.55
CA GLY A 78 10.57 13.43 11.87
C GLY A 78 9.84 12.11 11.57
N PRO A 79 8.58 12.18 11.10
CA PRO A 79 7.78 10.99 10.77
C PRO A 79 8.32 10.24 9.55
N VAL A 80 9.08 10.89 8.68
CA VAL A 80 9.66 10.34 7.46
C VAL A 80 11.16 10.65 7.44
N GLN A 81 11.98 9.62 7.29
CA GLN A 81 13.44 9.80 7.22
C GLN A 81 13.97 9.79 5.78
N TYR A 82 13.34 9.07 4.87
CA TYR A 82 13.80 8.91 3.51
C TYR A 82 12.69 9.15 2.49
N LEU A 83 13.10 9.65 1.32
CA LEU A 83 12.24 9.82 0.14
C LEU A 83 12.88 9.15 -1.06
N ALA A 84 12.07 8.61 -1.96
CA ALA A 84 12.50 8.40 -3.33
C ALA A 84 12.29 9.70 -4.11
N TRP A 85 13.36 10.23 -4.68
CA TRP A 85 13.34 11.43 -5.51
C TRP A 85 13.35 11.05 -6.97
N LYS A 86 12.34 11.49 -7.71
CA LYS A 86 12.17 11.20 -9.13
C LYS A 86 11.95 12.53 -9.89
N ALA A 87 12.92 12.91 -10.69
CA ALA A 87 12.92 14.18 -11.44
C ALA A 87 12.93 13.95 -12.96
N ILE A 88 12.22 12.90 -13.43
CA ILE A 88 12.10 12.60 -14.86
C ILE A 88 11.06 13.55 -15.48
N PRO A 89 11.46 14.49 -16.35
CA PRO A 89 10.53 15.35 -17.09
C PRO A 89 9.60 14.52 -17.97
N PRO A 90 8.35 14.99 -18.21
CA PRO A 90 7.43 14.31 -19.10
C PRO A 90 8.00 14.17 -20.52
N ALA A 91 8.36 12.97 -20.93
CA ALA A 91 8.89 12.68 -22.27
C ALA A 91 8.81 11.18 -22.60
N ARG A 92 9.23 10.82 -23.83
CA ARG A 92 9.45 9.43 -24.20
C ARG A 92 10.90 9.04 -23.96
N TYR A 93 11.10 7.98 -23.15
CA TYR A 93 12.40 7.40 -22.86
C TYR A 93 12.38 5.92 -23.29
N SER A 94 13.31 5.53 -24.14
CA SER A 94 13.39 4.14 -24.65
C SER A 94 12.05 3.57 -25.15
N GLY A 95 11.22 4.43 -25.78
CA GLY A 95 9.92 4.05 -26.34
C GLY A 95 8.73 4.16 -25.37
N TYR A 96 8.96 4.33 -24.07
CA TYR A 96 7.92 4.50 -23.06
C TYR A 96 7.73 5.98 -22.71
N TRP A 97 6.49 6.38 -22.47
CA TRP A 97 6.19 7.65 -21.84
C TRP A 97 6.51 7.55 -20.35
N GLU A 98 7.33 8.46 -19.84
CA GLU A 98 7.67 8.51 -18.43
C GLU A 98 7.53 9.95 -17.91
N SER A 99 7.10 10.09 -16.66
CA SER A 99 6.88 11.39 -16.05
C SER A 99 6.86 11.30 -14.52
N TYR A 100 7.57 12.20 -13.84
CA TYR A 100 7.41 12.37 -12.40
C TYR A 100 6.00 12.84 -12.02
N LEU A 101 5.28 13.49 -12.93
CA LEU A 101 3.90 13.94 -12.71
C LEU A 101 2.95 12.75 -12.52
N SER A 102 3.24 11.61 -13.17
CA SER A 102 2.44 10.38 -13.02
C SER A 102 2.53 9.81 -11.61
N GLU A 103 3.67 9.95 -10.92
CA GLU A 103 3.79 9.55 -9.50
C GLU A 103 2.83 10.34 -8.61
N ILE A 104 2.76 11.66 -8.85
CA ILE A 104 1.89 12.54 -8.07
C ILE A 104 0.43 12.27 -8.41
N ALA A 105 0.11 12.12 -9.71
CA ALA A 105 -1.24 11.78 -10.16
C ALA A 105 -1.74 10.44 -9.56
N ALA A 106 -0.87 9.43 -9.45
CA ALA A 106 -1.22 8.15 -8.84
C ALA A 106 -1.57 8.32 -7.35
N TYR A 107 -0.77 9.07 -6.61
CA TYR A 107 -1.05 9.35 -5.20
C TYR A 107 -2.34 10.18 -5.00
N GLU A 108 -2.56 11.23 -5.80
CA GLU A 108 -3.78 12.04 -5.72
C GLU A 108 -5.04 11.23 -6.06
N LEU A 109 -4.95 10.32 -7.05
CA LEU A 109 -6.04 9.39 -7.36
C LEU A 109 -6.26 8.35 -6.25
N ASP A 110 -5.19 7.82 -5.66
CA ASP A 110 -5.25 6.93 -4.49
C ASP A 110 -6.02 7.58 -3.33
N LYS A 111 -5.73 8.86 -3.03
CA LYS A 111 -6.47 9.63 -2.02
C LYS A 111 -7.95 9.78 -2.39
N LEU A 112 -8.23 10.18 -3.63
CA LEU A 112 -9.61 10.36 -4.12
C LEU A 112 -10.42 9.06 -4.02
N LEU A 113 -9.78 7.92 -4.30
CA LEU A 113 -10.36 6.59 -4.19
C LEU A 113 -10.30 6.00 -2.78
N GLN A 114 -9.67 6.67 -1.82
CA GLN A 114 -9.46 6.17 -0.44
C GLN A 114 -8.83 4.78 -0.43
N LEU A 115 -7.89 4.53 -1.34
CA LEU A 115 -7.27 3.22 -1.52
C LEU A 115 -6.16 2.96 -0.49
N ASN A 116 -5.39 4.01 -0.16
CA ASN A 116 -4.27 3.96 0.79
C ASN A 116 -3.18 2.94 0.43
N MET A 117 -2.87 2.80 -0.85
CA MET A 117 -1.79 1.91 -1.33
C MET A 117 -0.58 2.66 -1.86
N VAL A 118 -0.77 3.88 -2.36
CA VAL A 118 0.33 4.70 -2.88
C VAL A 118 0.86 5.59 -1.76
N PRO A 119 2.19 5.57 -1.48
CA PRO A 119 2.79 6.44 -0.48
C PRO A 119 2.61 7.92 -0.77
N PRO A 120 2.52 8.80 0.24
CA PRO A 120 2.48 10.24 0.07
C PRO A 120 3.56 10.74 -0.88
N THR A 121 3.11 11.45 -1.89
CA THR A 121 3.94 11.95 -3.00
C THR A 121 3.61 13.41 -3.26
N VAL A 122 4.61 14.27 -3.21
CA VAL A 122 4.42 15.71 -3.45
C VAL A 122 5.36 16.21 -4.54
N GLU A 123 4.90 17.21 -5.31
CA GLU A 123 5.82 17.96 -6.15
C GLU A 123 6.76 18.79 -5.29
N ARG A 124 8.03 18.74 -5.61
CA ARG A 124 9.06 19.49 -4.91
C ARG A 124 10.13 19.94 -5.89
N GLU A 125 10.83 21.02 -5.55
CA GLU A 125 12.03 21.48 -6.24
C GLU A 125 13.27 21.19 -5.38
N TYR A 126 14.31 20.66 -6.00
CA TYR A 126 15.62 20.44 -5.39
C TYR A 126 16.71 20.81 -6.38
N LYS A 127 17.57 21.80 -6.03
CA LYS A 127 18.66 22.30 -6.89
C LYS A 127 18.19 22.69 -8.30
N ASN A 128 17.06 23.39 -8.39
CA ASN A 128 16.40 23.84 -9.62
C ASN A 128 15.71 22.73 -10.46
N ASP A 129 15.76 21.47 -10.03
CA ASP A 129 15.02 20.38 -10.67
C ASP A 129 13.67 20.17 -9.96
N LYS A 130 12.59 20.18 -10.73
CA LYS A 130 11.27 19.75 -10.24
C LYS A 130 11.14 18.23 -10.31
N GLY A 131 10.52 17.63 -9.29
CA GLY A 131 10.34 16.20 -9.23
C GLY A 131 9.28 15.78 -8.24
N ALA A 132 8.99 14.49 -8.24
CA ALA A 132 8.17 13.83 -7.23
C ALA A 132 9.05 13.39 -6.05
N ALA A 133 8.69 13.86 -4.86
CA ALA A 133 9.23 13.39 -3.59
C ALA A 133 8.25 12.37 -3.01
N VAL A 134 8.58 11.08 -3.16
CA VAL A 134 7.75 9.94 -2.73
C VAL A 134 8.20 9.48 -1.36
N MET A 135 7.30 9.36 -0.39
CA MET A 135 7.64 8.81 0.92
C MET A 135 8.24 7.41 0.78
N TRP A 136 9.38 7.18 1.41
CA TRP A 136 9.99 5.84 1.47
C TRP A 136 9.29 4.99 2.52
N ALA A 137 8.41 4.11 2.07
CA ALA A 137 7.71 3.18 2.95
C ALA A 137 8.68 2.11 3.50
N SER A 138 8.77 1.97 4.81
CA SER A 138 9.68 1.02 5.47
C SER A 138 9.13 0.64 6.85
N PRO A 139 9.31 -0.60 7.31
CA PRO A 139 9.98 -1.72 6.60
C PRO A 139 9.07 -2.37 5.55
N THR A 140 9.64 -2.74 4.40
CA THR A 140 8.92 -3.45 3.32
C THR A 140 9.82 -4.42 2.59
N ARG A 141 9.23 -5.40 1.90
CA ARG A 141 9.85 -6.28 0.92
C ARG A 141 9.06 -6.21 -0.38
N SER A 142 9.74 -6.19 -1.52
CA SER A 142 9.08 -6.30 -2.82
C SER A 142 8.62 -7.74 -3.09
N PHE A 143 7.62 -7.92 -3.96
CA PHE A 143 7.21 -9.27 -4.39
C PHE A 143 8.39 -10.05 -4.99
N LYS A 144 9.30 -9.35 -5.67
CA LYS A 144 10.50 -9.96 -6.24
C LYS A 144 11.38 -10.64 -5.18
N GLU A 145 11.47 -10.08 -3.97
CA GLU A 145 12.27 -10.62 -2.86
C GLU A 145 11.65 -11.87 -2.21
N PHE A 146 10.40 -12.21 -2.53
CA PHE A 146 9.79 -13.49 -2.13
C PHE A 146 10.15 -14.64 -3.09
N GLY A 147 10.81 -14.35 -4.23
CA GLY A 147 11.33 -15.36 -5.17
C GLY A 147 10.30 -16.02 -6.09
N GLY A 148 9.02 -15.65 -5.98
CA GLY A 148 7.93 -16.15 -6.82
C GLY A 148 7.79 -15.40 -8.16
N LYS A 149 6.86 -15.89 -9.00
CA LYS A 149 6.48 -15.26 -10.28
C LYS A 149 5.21 -14.38 -10.16
N GLY A 150 4.72 -14.15 -8.95
CA GLY A 150 3.48 -13.42 -8.67
C GLY A 150 3.41 -12.96 -7.23
N ALA A 151 2.18 -12.69 -6.75
CA ALA A 151 1.94 -12.32 -5.37
C ALA A 151 2.38 -13.45 -4.42
N PRO A 152 3.09 -13.14 -3.32
CA PRO A 152 3.43 -14.13 -2.31
C PRO A 152 2.18 -14.62 -1.57
N ASP A 153 2.23 -15.85 -1.06
CA ASP A 153 1.18 -16.41 -0.23
C ASP A 153 1.21 -15.78 1.16
N ALA A 154 0.10 -15.17 1.55
CA ALA A 154 -0.04 -14.59 2.88
C ALA A 154 -0.32 -15.69 3.94
N PRO A 155 0.14 -15.48 5.19
CA PRO A 155 -0.31 -16.32 6.31
C PRO A 155 -1.84 -16.34 6.41
N PRO A 156 -2.44 -17.46 6.90
CA PRO A 156 -3.90 -17.62 6.93
C PRO A 156 -4.67 -16.45 7.57
N ILE A 157 -4.09 -15.84 8.61
CA ILE A 157 -4.69 -14.69 9.31
C ILE A 157 -4.85 -13.46 8.42
N TYR A 158 -4.04 -13.31 7.38
CA TYR A 158 -4.09 -12.19 6.44
C TYR A 158 -4.71 -12.55 5.08
N ALA A 159 -4.97 -13.83 4.81
CA ALA A 159 -5.29 -14.33 3.47
C ALA A 159 -6.47 -13.60 2.80
N ALA A 160 -7.57 -13.37 3.52
CA ALA A 160 -8.74 -12.69 2.96
C ALA A 160 -8.46 -11.22 2.64
N ALA A 161 -7.84 -10.49 3.59
CA ALA A 161 -7.45 -9.08 3.39
C ALA A 161 -6.41 -8.95 2.27
N TRP A 162 -5.49 -9.91 2.17
CA TRP A 162 -4.47 -9.96 1.13
C TRP A 162 -5.07 -10.16 -0.26
N ALA A 163 -5.99 -11.11 -0.42
CA ALA A 163 -6.70 -11.34 -1.68
C ALA A 163 -7.46 -10.08 -2.14
N LYS A 164 -8.12 -9.39 -1.20
CA LYS A 164 -8.79 -8.10 -1.47
C LYS A 164 -7.80 -7.04 -1.95
N GLN A 165 -6.66 -6.88 -1.27
CA GLN A 165 -5.63 -5.91 -1.65
C GLN A 165 -5.04 -6.20 -3.04
N ILE A 166 -4.80 -7.46 -3.39
CA ILE A 166 -4.34 -7.85 -4.74
C ILE A 166 -5.37 -7.47 -5.81
N ALA A 167 -6.66 -7.72 -5.57
CA ALA A 167 -7.71 -7.32 -6.49
C ALA A 167 -7.77 -5.78 -6.65
N GLN A 168 -7.70 -5.04 -5.55
CA GLN A 168 -7.68 -3.58 -5.54
C GLN A 168 -6.49 -3.02 -6.34
N ALA A 169 -5.28 -3.56 -6.13
CA ALA A 169 -4.09 -3.14 -6.85
C ALA A 169 -4.20 -3.36 -8.36
N LYS A 170 -4.72 -4.53 -8.78
CA LYS A 170 -4.99 -4.80 -10.21
C LYS A 170 -6.02 -3.85 -10.80
N MET A 171 -7.08 -3.54 -10.06
CA MET A 171 -8.08 -2.56 -10.48
C MET A 171 -7.47 -1.17 -10.63
N PHE A 172 -6.63 -0.75 -9.69
CA PHE A 172 -5.96 0.54 -9.72
C PHE A 172 -4.98 0.65 -10.89
N ASP A 173 -4.07 -0.32 -11.06
CA ASP A 173 -3.12 -0.35 -12.17
C ASP A 173 -3.82 -0.33 -13.55
N ASN A 174 -4.95 -1.03 -13.68
CA ASN A 174 -5.77 -0.98 -14.88
C ASN A 174 -6.38 0.41 -15.11
N LEU A 175 -6.88 1.06 -14.06
CA LEU A 175 -7.49 2.38 -14.16
C LEU A 175 -6.47 3.44 -14.57
N ILE A 176 -5.26 3.42 -14.01
CA ILE A 176 -4.19 4.36 -14.33
C ILE A 176 -3.37 3.96 -15.57
N ASN A 177 -3.60 2.78 -16.14
CA ASN A 177 -2.81 2.20 -17.23
C ASN A 177 -1.31 2.18 -16.90
N ASN A 178 -0.95 1.57 -15.77
CA ASN A 178 0.45 1.43 -15.35
C ASN A 178 1.19 0.41 -16.24
N LEU A 179 2.04 0.89 -17.16
CA LEU A 179 2.74 0.05 -18.13
C LEU A 179 3.95 -0.69 -17.56
N ASP A 180 4.24 -0.53 -16.27
CA ASP A 180 5.35 -1.21 -15.59
C ASP A 180 4.89 -2.06 -14.39
N PRO A 181 4.10 -3.13 -14.62
CA PRO A 181 3.54 -3.97 -13.56
C PRO A 181 4.56 -4.99 -13.05
N ASN A 182 5.80 -4.58 -12.79
CA ASN A 182 6.83 -5.51 -12.34
C ASN A 182 6.74 -5.80 -10.84
N LEU A 183 7.21 -7.00 -10.43
CA LEU A 183 7.16 -7.47 -9.05
C LEU A 183 8.04 -6.67 -8.08
N GLY A 184 8.91 -5.80 -8.57
CA GLY A 184 9.70 -4.88 -7.75
C GLY A 184 8.90 -3.68 -7.26
N ASN A 185 7.77 -3.35 -7.92
CA ASN A 185 6.95 -2.18 -7.67
C ASN A 185 5.77 -2.44 -6.71
N TRP A 186 5.57 -3.69 -6.32
CA TRP A 186 4.58 -4.10 -5.34
C TRP A 186 5.30 -4.52 -4.06
N LEU A 187 5.10 -3.75 -2.98
CA LEU A 187 5.78 -3.95 -1.70
C LEU A 187 4.82 -4.50 -0.65
N VAL A 188 5.35 -5.29 0.26
CA VAL A 188 4.64 -5.88 1.40
C VAL A 188 5.31 -5.45 2.68
N ASP A 189 4.55 -4.93 3.63
CA ASP A 189 5.05 -4.66 4.98
C ASP A 189 4.86 -5.88 5.92
N PRO A 190 5.43 -5.88 7.13
CA PRO A 190 5.27 -6.98 8.09
C PRO A 190 3.84 -7.25 8.54
N SER A 191 2.93 -6.29 8.37
CA SER A 191 1.48 -6.44 8.63
C SER A 191 0.70 -6.93 7.41
N TRP A 192 1.36 -7.37 6.35
CA TRP A 192 0.77 -7.79 5.07
C TRP A 192 -0.08 -6.70 4.41
N ASN A 193 0.32 -5.45 4.56
CA ASN A 193 -0.24 -4.36 3.76
C ASN A 193 0.50 -4.27 2.42
N LEU A 194 -0.27 -4.17 1.34
CA LEU A 194 0.25 -3.93 0.00
C LEU A 194 0.49 -2.44 -0.23
N ILE A 195 1.65 -2.12 -0.78
CA ILE A 195 2.07 -0.76 -1.11
C ILE A 195 2.54 -0.74 -2.56
N LEU A 196 2.04 0.20 -3.34
CA LEU A 196 2.32 0.36 -4.77
C LEU A 196 3.27 1.53 -4.98
N ILE A 197 4.33 1.31 -5.75
CA ILE A 197 5.33 2.33 -6.06
C ILE A 197 5.66 2.33 -7.55
N ASP A 198 6.38 3.35 -8.01
CA ASP A 198 6.91 3.49 -9.37
C ASP A 198 5.83 3.57 -10.46
N HIS A 199 5.09 4.69 -10.45
CA HIS A 199 4.03 4.99 -11.41
C HIS A 199 4.48 5.91 -12.56
N THR A 200 5.79 6.09 -12.79
CA THR A 200 6.31 6.99 -13.84
C THR A 200 5.75 6.68 -15.22
N ARG A 201 5.39 5.42 -15.49
CA ARG A 201 4.82 4.92 -16.76
C ARG A 201 3.30 4.83 -16.78
N ALA A 202 2.63 5.41 -15.80
CA ALA A 202 1.17 5.43 -15.73
C ALA A 202 0.55 6.62 -16.49
N PHE A 203 -0.78 6.63 -16.60
CA PHE A 203 -1.60 7.67 -17.23
C PHE A 203 -1.30 7.91 -18.71
N THR A 204 -0.87 6.89 -19.41
CA THR A 204 -0.71 6.94 -20.88
C THR A 204 -2.05 6.94 -21.60
N GLY A 205 -2.07 7.20 -22.92
CA GLY A 205 -3.30 7.27 -23.72
C GLY A 205 -3.98 5.92 -24.01
N GLY A 206 -3.40 4.79 -23.58
CA GLY A 206 -3.95 3.45 -23.84
C GLY A 206 -5.19 3.11 -23.00
N THR A 207 -6.02 2.22 -23.54
CA THR A 207 -7.20 1.65 -22.85
C THR A 207 -7.12 0.14 -22.68
N THR A 208 -5.97 -0.45 -23.01
CA THR A 208 -5.71 -1.89 -22.79
C THR A 208 -5.56 -2.16 -21.30
N MET A 209 -6.16 -3.23 -20.81
CA MET A 209 -5.99 -3.67 -19.43
C MET A 209 -4.60 -4.28 -19.24
N ILE A 210 -3.96 -3.89 -18.16
CA ILE A 210 -2.62 -4.34 -17.77
C ILE A 210 -2.70 -5.68 -17.06
N HIS A 211 -3.68 -5.81 -16.17
CA HIS A 211 -3.92 -7.03 -15.41
C HIS A 211 -5.26 -7.67 -15.78
N GLN A 212 -5.29 -9.00 -15.84
CA GLN A 212 -6.54 -9.72 -15.85
C GLN A 212 -7.26 -9.54 -14.50
N MET A 213 -8.48 -9.04 -14.57
CA MET A 213 -9.37 -8.95 -13.42
C MET A 213 -10.18 -10.25 -13.31
N THR A 214 -10.15 -10.90 -12.15
CA THR A 214 -10.94 -12.11 -11.85
C THR A 214 -11.85 -11.90 -10.66
N HIS A 215 -11.45 -11.04 -9.74
CA HIS A 215 -12.19 -10.65 -8.55
C HIS A 215 -12.21 -9.13 -8.44
N ILE A 216 -13.32 -8.60 -8.01
CA ILE A 216 -13.60 -7.16 -7.94
C ILE A 216 -13.94 -6.79 -6.50
N ASP A 217 -13.26 -5.78 -5.94
CA ASP A 217 -13.71 -5.16 -4.71
C ASP A 217 -14.90 -4.23 -5.00
N PRO A 218 -16.10 -4.53 -4.49
CA PRO A 218 -17.31 -3.77 -4.81
C PRO A 218 -17.24 -2.32 -4.30
N ASP A 219 -16.59 -2.08 -3.14
CA ASP A 219 -16.49 -0.76 -2.55
C ASP A 219 -15.56 0.15 -3.35
N LEU A 220 -14.39 -0.37 -3.75
CA LEU A 220 -13.48 0.35 -4.63
C LEU A 220 -14.12 0.59 -6.00
N TRP A 221 -14.81 -0.42 -6.54
CA TRP A 221 -15.48 -0.28 -7.81
C TRP A 221 -16.58 0.80 -7.78
N ALA A 222 -17.34 0.87 -6.69
CA ALA A 222 -18.35 1.92 -6.50
C ALA A 222 -17.70 3.32 -6.53
N ARG A 223 -16.57 3.51 -5.84
CA ARG A 223 -15.81 4.78 -5.86
C ARG A 223 -15.24 5.09 -7.24
N MET A 224 -14.71 4.10 -7.95
CA MET A 224 -14.23 4.28 -9.33
C MET A 224 -15.36 4.69 -10.28
N ARG A 225 -16.54 4.07 -10.18
CA ARG A 225 -17.71 4.44 -10.99
C ARG A 225 -18.21 5.85 -10.73
N ALA A 226 -18.08 6.33 -9.50
CA ALA A 226 -18.49 7.68 -9.12
C ALA A 226 -17.56 8.78 -9.66
N LEU A 227 -16.37 8.44 -10.17
CA LEU A 227 -15.48 9.42 -10.79
C LEU A 227 -16.13 10.00 -12.07
N ASP A 228 -16.12 11.31 -12.18
CA ASP A 228 -16.46 12.02 -13.41
C ASP A 228 -15.27 12.85 -13.92
N GLU A 229 -15.34 13.27 -15.18
CA GLU A 229 -14.26 14.05 -15.80
C GLU A 229 -14.00 15.39 -15.10
N PRO A 230 -15.01 16.17 -14.67
CA PRO A 230 -14.76 17.42 -13.90
C PRO A 230 -14.02 17.17 -12.58
N THR A 231 -14.40 16.16 -11.80
CA THR A 231 -13.73 15.80 -10.56
C THR A 231 -12.28 15.39 -10.80
N ILE A 232 -12.04 14.54 -11.80
CA ILE A 232 -10.66 14.14 -12.17
C ILE A 232 -9.87 15.36 -12.65
N GLN A 233 -10.45 16.20 -13.48
CA GLN A 233 -9.77 17.39 -14.01
C GLN A 233 -9.41 18.39 -12.90
N SER A 234 -10.31 18.64 -11.95
CA SER A 234 -10.05 19.54 -10.82
C SER A 234 -9.00 19.01 -9.85
N THR A 235 -8.96 17.70 -9.61
CA THR A 235 -8.06 17.05 -8.64
C THR A 235 -6.71 16.70 -9.27
N LEU A 236 -6.72 16.13 -10.47
CA LEU A 236 -5.55 15.52 -11.11
C LEU A 236 -5.07 16.26 -12.35
N GLY A 237 -5.89 17.17 -12.93
CA GLY A 237 -5.62 17.76 -14.24
C GLY A 237 -4.27 18.45 -14.38
N LYS A 238 -3.76 19.02 -13.29
CA LYS A 238 -2.42 19.61 -13.20
C LYS A 238 -1.28 18.60 -13.48
N TRP A 239 -1.53 17.31 -13.19
CA TRP A 239 -0.54 16.24 -13.26
C TRP A 239 -0.72 15.34 -14.48
N LEU A 240 -1.86 15.46 -15.18
CA LEU A 240 -2.18 14.65 -16.33
C LEU A 240 -1.77 15.33 -17.64
N VAL A 241 -1.46 14.51 -18.64
CA VAL A 241 -1.35 15.01 -20.02
C VAL A 241 -2.72 15.52 -20.51
N ARG A 242 -2.73 16.36 -21.52
CA ARG A 242 -3.96 16.86 -22.13
C ARG A 242 -4.89 15.68 -22.52
N GLY A 243 -6.14 15.72 -22.06
CA GLY A 243 -7.12 14.66 -22.29
C GLY A 243 -6.97 13.44 -21.36
N GLY A 244 -6.04 13.47 -20.41
CA GLY A 244 -5.80 12.37 -19.48
C GLY A 244 -7.01 12.01 -18.60
N ALA A 245 -7.79 13.02 -18.17
CA ALA A 245 -9.03 12.81 -17.43
C ALA A 245 -10.04 11.98 -18.25
N LYS A 246 -10.27 12.38 -19.50
CA LYS A 246 -11.15 11.64 -20.44
C LYS A 246 -10.66 10.22 -20.67
N THR A 247 -9.36 10.01 -20.84
CA THR A 247 -8.79 8.67 -21.05
C THR A 247 -8.97 7.78 -19.81
N LEU A 248 -8.86 8.33 -18.60
CA LEU A 248 -9.13 7.60 -17.36
C LEU A 248 -10.59 7.13 -17.29
N ILE A 249 -11.55 8.00 -17.67
CA ILE A 249 -12.97 7.62 -17.79
C ILE A 249 -13.16 6.51 -18.81
N GLN A 250 -12.54 6.59 -19.98
CA GLN A 250 -12.63 5.54 -21.02
C GLN A 250 -12.11 4.18 -20.50
N ARG A 251 -11.02 4.17 -19.71
CA ARG A 251 -10.53 2.94 -19.07
C ARG A 251 -11.52 2.39 -18.05
N ARG A 252 -12.08 3.26 -17.19
CA ARG A 252 -13.13 2.88 -16.25
C ARG A 252 -14.31 2.22 -16.96
N ASP A 253 -14.77 2.82 -18.07
CA ASP A 253 -15.89 2.28 -18.84
C ASP A 253 -15.53 0.94 -19.50
N LYS A 254 -14.28 0.76 -19.92
CA LYS A 254 -13.77 -0.53 -20.39
C LYS A 254 -13.74 -1.57 -19.28
N MET A 255 -13.34 -1.19 -18.07
CA MET A 255 -13.39 -2.06 -16.90
C MET A 255 -14.83 -2.48 -16.60
N GLN A 256 -15.81 -1.58 -16.70
CA GLN A 256 -17.24 -1.93 -16.54
C GLN A 256 -17.65 -3.03 -17.51
N GLN A 257 -17.31 -2.91 -18.80
CA GLN A 257 -17.65 -3.94 -19.80
C GLN A 257 -17.07 -5.32 -19.44
N ILE A 258 -15.83 -5.34 -18.90
CA ILE A 258 -15.18 -6.58 -18.48
C ILE A 258 -15.87 -7.15 -17.25
N ILE A 259 -16.20 -6.32 -16.26
CA ILE A 259 -16.90 -6.74 -15.04
C ILE A 259 -18.27 -7.32 -15.39
N ASP A 260 -19.03 -6.65 -16.26
CA ASP A 260 -20.35 -7.14 -16.71
C ASP A 260 -20.24 -8.51 -17.41
N ALA A 261 -19.22 -8.69 -18.25
CA ALA A 261 -18.95 -9.97 -18.89
C ALA A 261 -18.57 -11.07 -17.88
N LEU A 262 -17.76 -10.76 -16.88
CA LEU A 262 -17.41 -11.69 -15.80
C LEU A 262 -18.65 -12.10 -14.99
N VAL A 263 -19.47 -11.12 -14.59
CA VAL A 263 -20.71 -11.37 -13.84
C VAL A 263 -21.67 -12.23 -14.65
N LYS A 264 -21.81 -11.96 -15.95
CA LYS A 264 -22.65 -12.78 -16.84
C LYS A 264 -22.14 -14.22 -16.96
N ALA A 265 -20.83 -14.43 -16.98
CA ALA A 265 -20.22 -15.75 -17.16
C ALA A 265 -20.17 -16.57 -15.88
N GLN A 266 -19.95 -15.95 -14.71
CA GLN A 266 -19.60 -16.64 -13.48
C GLN A 266 -20.58 -16.37 -12.33
N GLY A 267 -21.48 -15.41 -12.47
CA GLY A 267 -22.37 -14.92 -11.41
C GLY A 267 -21.69 -13.88 -10.51
N ALA A 268 -22.48 -12.97 -9.96
CA ALA A 268 -21.98 -11.85 -9.13
C ALA A 268 -21.23 -12.33 -7.87
N ASP A 269 -21.72 -13.37 -7.22
CA ASP A 269 -21.12 -13.94 -5.99
C ASP A 269 -19.71 -14.50 -6.18
N ASN A 270 -19.34 -14.90 -7.39
CA ASN A 270 -18.02 -15.41 -7.75
C ASN A 270 -17.07 -14.30 -8.23
N VAL A 271 -17.60 -13.14 -8.61
CA VAL A 271 -16.84 -12.01 -9.15
C VAL A 271 -16.56 -10.98 -8.06
N PHE A 272 -17.58 -10.63 -7.27
CA PHE A 272 -17.40 -9.63 -6.23
C PHE A 272 -16.89 -10.25 -4.92
N ILE A 273 -15.83 -9.68 -4.40
CA ILE A 273 -15.29 -10.07 -3.08
C ILE A 273 -16.32 -9.68 -2.02
N ARG A 274 -16.74 -10.65 -1.21
CA ARG A 274 -17.66 -10.39 -0.10
C ARG A 274 -16.96 -9.49 0.93
N SER A 275 -17.62 -8.41 1.32
CA SER A 275 -17.24 -7.66 2.52
C SER A 275 -17.52 -8.61 3.69
N HIS A 276 -16.48 -9.05 4.39
CA HIS A 276 -16.67 -9.70 5.69
C HIS A 276 -17.11 -8.61 6.66
N GLU A 277 -18.34 -8.71 7.14
CA GLU A 277 -18.85 -7.96 8.28
C GLU A 277 -18.03 -8.22 9.54
#